data_a3c21d537321b72f11b63e368645f461
#
_entry.id   a3c21d537321b72f11b63e368645f461
#
_cell.length_a   1.000
_cell.length_b   1.000
_cell.length_c   1.000
_cell.angle_alpha   90.00
_cell.angle_beta   90.00
_cell.angle_gamma   90.00
#
_symmetry.space_group_name_H-M   'P 1'
#
loop_
_entity.id
_entity.type
_entity.pdbx_description
1 polymer ?
#
loop_
_entity_poly.entity_id
_entity_poly.type
_entity_poly.pdbx_seq_one_letter_code
_entity_poly.pdbx_strand_id
1 'polypeptide(L)'
;HTIKEKAFLITCANASQYGNNAFIAPNADINDGKIDITILSPFNTLDIGPLAIQLFTKTIDKNSKIKTLRAKEAQIIRQKAGVMHIDGEPVMEPEEINISVIKSAVNVFTPENTTFVEDVQRRINEVFQFFEDRMPVRTR
;
A
#
# COMPACT_ATOMS: atom_id res chain seq x y z
N HIS A 1 -21.57 7.92 6.59
CA HIS A 1 -20.77 9.14 6.81
C HIS A 1 -20.33 9.71 5.47
N THR A 2 -20.56 11.00 5.23
CA THR A 2 -20.19 11.67 3.96
C THR A 2 -19.07 12.66 4.21
N ILE A 3 -18.06 12.64 3.34
CA ILE A 3 -16.92 13.57 3.34
C ILE A 3 -16.91 14.29 2.01
N LYS A 4 -16.80 15.61 2.03
CA LYS A 4 -16.70 16.45 0.85
C LYS A 4 -15.46 17.33 0.96
N GLU A 5 -14.45 17.01 0.18
CA GLU A 5 -13.17 17.71 0.21
C GLU A 5 -12.44 17.65 -1.13
N LYS A 6 -11.43 18.50 -1.32
CA LYS A 6 -10.53 18.40 -2.46
C LYS A 6 -9.49 17.33 -2.17
N ALA A 7 -9.34 16.36 -3.07
CA ALA A 7 -8.30 15.34 -3.01
C ALA A 7 -7.36 15.46 -4.21
N PHE A 8 -6.08 15.27 -3.99
CA PHE A 8 -5.09 15.03 -5.04
C PHE A 8 -5.15 13.57 -5.49
N LEU A 9 -5.26 12.66 -4.52
CA LEU A 9 -5.34 11.21 -4.73
C LEU A 9 -6.29 10.60 -3.70
N ILE A 10 -7.06 9.62 -4.14
CA ILE A 10 -7.82 8.71 -3.26
C ILE A 10 -7.37 7.30 -3.59
N THR A 11 -6.93 6.57 -2.59
CA THR A 11 -6.52 5.17 -2.71
C THR A 11 -7.43 4.31 -1.84
N CYS A 12 -7.92 3.21 -2.39
CA CYS A 12 -8.67 2.19 -1.68
C CYS A 12 -7.81 0.93 -1.64
N ALA A 13 -7.32 0.58 -0.48
CA ALA A 13 -6.32 -0.47 -0.31
C ALA A 13 -6.81 -1.57 0.63
N ASN A 14 -6.68 -2.83 0.20
CA ASN A 14 -6.90 -4.01 1.04
C ASN A 14 -5.58 -4.51 1.67
N ALA A 15 -4.44 -4.08 1.13
CA ALA A 15 -3.11 -4.38 1.64
C ALA A 15 -2.33 -3.10 1.93
N SER A 16 -1.33 -3.20 2.81
CA SER A 16 -0.61 -2.01 3.29
C SER A 16 0.27 -1.34 2.22
N GLN A 17 0.75 -2.12 1.23
CA GLN A 17 1.71 -1.64 0.22
C GLN A 17 1.04 -1.32 -1.11
N TYR A 18 1.50 -0.24 -1.70
CA TYR A 18 1.25 0.10 -3.11
C TYR A 18 2.16 -0.71 -4.06
N GLY A 19 3.31 -1.14 -3.56
CA GLY A 19 4.41 -1.82 -4.26
C GLY A 19 5.76 -1.28 -3.81
N ASN A 20 6.84 -2.03 -4.00
CA ASN A 20 8.24 -1.63 -3.70
C ASN A 20 8.43 -0.96 -2.33
N ASN A 21 7.81 -1.48 -1.28
CA ASN A 21 7.85 -0.92 0.07
C ASN A 21 7.23 0.49 0.21
N ALA A 22 6.40 0.93 -0.72
CA ALA A 22 5.61 2.15 -0.59
C ALA A 22 4.31 1.85 0.16
N PHE A 23 4.22 2.25 1.42
CA PHE A 23 3.11 1.92 2.33
C PHE A 23 2.07 3.02 2.34
N ILE A 24 1.09 2.96 1.43
CA ILE A 24 0.01 3.95 1.32
C ILE A 24 -1.09 3.76 2.38
N ALA A 25 -1.27 2.55 2.87
CA ALA A 25 -2.22 2.19 3.90
C ALA A 25 -1.54 1.32 4.97
N PRO A 26 -0.63 1.88 5.79
CA PRO A 26 0.25 1.10 6.68
C PRO A 26 -0.50 0.22 7.69
N ASN A 27 -1.75 0.53 7.98
CA ASN A 27 -2.59 -0.20 8.93
C ASN A 27 -3.60 -1.14 8.26
N ALA A 28 -3.56 -1.32 6.93
CA ALA A 28 -4.46 -2.21 6.23
C ALA A 28 -4.22 -3.68 6.61
N ASP A 29 -5.32 -4.41 6.82
CA ASP A 29 -5.32 -5.83 7.15
C ASP A 29 -6.19 -6.60 6.15
N ILE A 30 -5.58 -7.50 5.40
CA ILE A 30 -6.24 -8.30 4.36
C ILE A 30 -7.31 -9.26 4.90
N ASN A 31 -7.32 -9.52 6.22
CA ASN A 31 -8.21 -10.49 6.84
C ASN A 31 -9.42 -9.86 7.54
N ASP A 32 -9.44 -8.55 7.75
CA ASP A 32 -10.48 -7.89 8.55
C ASP A 32 -11.80 -7.65 7.80
N GLY A 33 -11.80 -7.84 6.47
CA GLY A 33 -12.96 -7.62 5.60
C GLY A 33 -13.34 -6.16 5.46
N LYS A 34 -12.36 -5.28 5.50
CA LYS A 34 -12.53 -3.84 5.30
C LYS A 34 -11.51 -3.34 4.27
N ILE A 35 -11.79 -2.17 3.71
CA ILE A 35 -10.87 -1.45 2.85
C ILE A 35 -10.38 -0.19 3.56
N ASP A 36 -9.10 0.06 3.48
CA ASP A 36 -8.48 1.28 3.98
C ASP A 36 -8.48 2.33 2.87
N ILE A 37 -9.12 3.46 3.13
CA ILE A 37 -9.24 4.57 2.18
C ILE A 37 -8.29 5.65 2.63
N THR A 38 -7.28 5.94 1.81
CA THR A 38 -6.32 7.00 2.05
C THR A 38 -6.61 8.16 1.10
N ILE A 39 -6.88 9.32 1.66
CA ILE A 39 -7.13 10.56 0.92
C ILE A 39 -5.94 11.48 1.11
N LEU A 40 -5.25 11.80 0.02
CA LEU A 40 -4.19 12.80 -0.01
C LEU A 40 -4.77 14.14 -0.46
N SER A 41 -4.75 15.12 0.41
CA SER A 41 -5.14 16.49 0.10
C SER A 41 -4.14 17.14 -0.87
N PRO A 42 -4.49 18.22 -1.58
CA PRO A 42 -3.55 18.99 -2.36
C PRO A 42 -2.35 19.44 -1.51
N PHE A 43 -1.16 19.34 -2.07
CA PHE A 43 0.11 19.63 -1.41
C PHE A 43 1.00 20.49 -2.32
N ASN A 44 2.06 21.05 -1.76
CA ASN A 44 3.05 21.86 -2.48
C ASN A 44 4.40 21.14 -2.57
N THR A 45 5.36 21.75 -3.27
CA THR A 45 6.68 21.16 -3.50
C THR A 45 7.44 20.82 -2.21
N LEU A 46 7.24 21.61 -1.13
CA LEU A 46 7.91 21.40 0.16
C LEU A 46 7.36 20.16 0.89
N ASP A 47 6.12 19.76 0.61
CA ASP A 47 5.48 18.60 1.22
C ASP A 47 5.99 17.27 0.61
N ILE A 48 6.61 17.31 -0.59
CA ILE A 48 7.02 16.10 -1.33
C ILE A 48 8.03 15.27 -0.53
N GLY A 49 9.06 15.88 0.02
CA GLY A 49 10.10 15.19 0.78
C GLY A 49 9.54 14.44 2.00
N PRO A 50 8.83 15.13 2.90
CA PRO A 50 8.17 14.48 4.03
C PRO A 50 7.19 13.37 3.62
N LEU A 51 6.34 13.59 2.60
CA LEU A 51 5.41 12.59 2.10
C LEU A 51 6.14 11.34 1.58
N ALA A 52 7.21 11.51 0.80
CA ALA A 52 8.01 10.40 0.28
C ALA A 52 8.66 9.60 1.42
N ILE A 53 9.31 10.26 2.38
CA ILE A 53 9.91 9.59 3.53
C ILE A 53 8.86 8.79 4.30
N GLN A 54 7.72 9.39 4.61
CA GLN A 54 6.66 8.75 5.37
C GLN A 54 6.02 7.58 4.63
N LEU A 55 5.94 7.65 3.30
CA LEU A 55 5.45 6.55 2.46
C LEU A 55 6.32 5.29 2.62
N PHE A 56 7.65 5.44 2.65
CA PHE A 56 8.59 4.33 2.79
C PHE A 56 8.85 3.90 4.25
N THR A 57 8.57 4.76 5.22
CA THR A 57 8.74 4.46 6.66
C THR A 57 7.47 3.98 7.35
N LYS A 58 6.38 3.68 6.61
CA LYS A 58 5.08 3.25 7.16
C LYS A 58 4.42 4.28 8.10
N THR A 59 4.66 5.56 7.89
CA THR A 59 4.15 6.64 8.75
C THR A 59 3.35 7.68 7.98
N ILE A 60 2.93 7.36 6.75
CA ILE A 60 2.18 8.28 5.87
C ILE A 60 0.85 8.71 6.51
N ASP A 61 0.21 7.83 7.27
CA ASP A 61 -1.04 8.08 8.01
C ASP A 61 -0.92 9.17 9.07
N LYS A 62 0.30 9.53 9.49
CA LYS A 62 0.59 10.61 10.44
C LYS A 62 0.77 11.97 9.77
N ASN A 63 0.79 12.03 8.44
CA ASN A 63 0.95 13.29 7.70
C ASN A 63 -0.35 14.11 7.76
N SER A 64 -0.24 15.41 8.00
CA SER A 64 -1.39 16.33 8.06
C SER A 64 -2.15 16.47 6.74
N LYS A 65 -1.55 16.11 5.61
CA LYS A 65 -2.19 16.08 4.28
C LYS A 65 -2.92 14.78 4.00
N ILE A 66 -2.77 13.79 4.87
CA ILE A 66 -3.37 12.47 4.73
C ILE A 66 -4.53 12.32 5.69
N LYS A 67 -5.62 11.78 5.16
CA LYS A 67 -6.77 11.34 5.93
C LYS A 67 -7.03 9.87 5.62
N THR A 68 -7.14 9.07 6.64
CA THR A 68 -7.41 7.63 6.51
C THR A 68 -8.79 7.29 7.06
N LEU A 69 -9.47 6.41 6.38
CA LEU A 69 -10.79 5.89 6.74
C LEU A 69 -10.77 4.40 6.52
N ARG A 70 -11.63 3.68 7.23
CA ARG A 70 -11.81 2.25 7.06
C ARG A 70 -13.28 1.91 6.95
N ALA A 71 -13.67 1.16 5.91
CA ALA A 71 -15.05 0.80 5.64
C ALA A 71 -15.16 -0.57 4.98
N LYS A 72 -16.35 -1.18 5.05
CA LYS A 72 -16.70 -2.37 4.27
C LYS A 72 -17.14 -2.01 2.86
N GLU A 73 -17.76 -0.86 2.73
CA GLU A 73 -18.29 -0.31 1.50
C GLU A 73 -18.00 1.18 1.43
N ALA A 74 -17.72 1.68 0.26
CA ALA A 74 -17.51 3.10 0.00
C ALA A 74 -18.07 3.47 -1.38
N GLN A 75 -18.56 4.69 -1.48
CA GLN A 75 -18.92 5.33 -2.73
C GLN A 75 -18.06 6.57 -2.92
N ILE A 76 -17.39 6.67 -4.06
CA ILE A 76 -16.60 7.83 -4.43
C ILE A 76 -17.32 8.54 -5.55
N ILE A 77 -17.69 9.79 -5.33
CA ILE A 77 -18.30 10.65 -6.32
C ILE A 77 -17.29 11.74 -6.71
N ARG A 78 -16.92 11.79 -7.97
CA ARG A 78 -15.99 12.76 -8.54
C ARG A 78 -16.69 13.68 -9.54
N GLN A 79 -16.06 14.81 -9.86
CA GLN A 79 -16.70 15.84 -10.70
C GLN A 79 -16.86 15.42 -12.17
N LYS A 80 -16.08 14.45 -12.63
CA LYS A 80 -16.13 13.93 -14.01
C LYS A 80 -15.57 12.52 -14.07
N ALA A 81 -15.98 11.77 -15.07
CA ALA A 81 -15.37 10.49 -15.43
C ALA A 81 -13.87 10.66 -15.75
N GLY A 82 -13.08 9.63 -15.54
CA GLY A 82 -11.65 9.68 -15.78
C GLY A 82 -10.95 8.37 -15.45
N VAL A 83 -9.64 8.35 -15.62
CA VAL A 83 -8.81 7.19 -15.37
C VAL A 83 -8.73 6.90 -13.87
N MET A 84 -8.83 5.63 -13.52
CA MET A 84 -8.51 5.03 -12.24
C MET A 84 -7.51 3.90 -12.49
N HIS A 85 -6.72 3.54 -11.49
CA HIS A 85 -5.84 2.38 -11.54
C HIS A 85 -6.39 1.27 -10.63
N ILE A 86 -6.52 0.06 -11.17
CA ILE A 86 -6.84 -1.16 -10.43
C ILE A 86 -5.61 -2.04 -10.50
N ASP A 87 -4.94 -2.25 -9.39
CA ASP A 87 -3.69 -3.02 -9.28
C ASP A 87 -2.62 -2.66 -10.31
N GLY A 88 -2.52 -1.35 -10.63
CA GLY A 88 -1.57 -0.81 -11.60
C GLY A 88 -2.12 -0.65 -13.01
N GLU A 89 -3.21 -1.32 -13.38
CA GLU A 89 -3.82 -1.23 -14.69
C GLU A 89 -4.76 -0.01 -14.79
N PRO A 90 -4.60 0.85 -15.81
CA PRO A 90 -5.47 2.00 -16.01
C PRO A 90 -6.83 1.58 -16.57
N VAL A 91 -7.91 2.02 -15.93
CA VAL A 91 -9.29 1.77 -16.35
C VAL A 91 -10.04 3.11 -16.41
N MET A 92 -10.91 3.27 -17.41
CA MET A 92 -11.79 4.44 -17.51
C MET A 92 -13.05 4.18 -16.69
N GLU A 93 -13.26 4.96 -15.66
CA GLU A 93 -14.40 4.81 -14.75
C GLU A 93 -15.32 6.04 -14.76
N PRO A 94 -16.62 5.87 -14.47
CA PRO A 94 -17.60 6.95 -14.41
C PRO A 94 -17.35 7.92 -13.24
N GLU A 95 -18.21 8.89 -13.09
CA GLU A 95 -18.17 9.84 -11.98
C GLU A 95 -18.43 9.17 -10.63
N GLU A 96 -19.25 8.15 -10.62
CA GLU A 96 -19.64 7.39 -9.43
C GLU A 96 -18.99 6.01 -9.42
N ILE A 97 -18.21 5.74 -8.39
CA ILE A 97 -17.48 4.49 -8.19
C ILE A 97 -17.94 3.87 -6.89
N ASN A 98 -18.47 2.66 -6.96
CA ASN A 98 -18.91 1.89 -5.80
C ASN A 98 -17.88 0.79 -5.51
N ILE A 99 -17.41 0.73 -4.27
CA ILE A 99 -16.37 -0.19 -3.81
C ILE A 99 -16.93 -0.99 -2.64
N SER A 100 -16.79 -2.31 -2.69
CA SER A 100 -17.16 -3.21 -1.60
C SER A 100 -16.12 -4.30 -1.40
N VAL A 101 -16.02 -4.80 -0.17
CA VAL A 101 -15.10 -5.89 0.18
C VAL A 101 -15.88 -7.18 0.35
N ILE A 102 -15.46 -8.22 -0.36
CA ILE A 102 -15.95 -9.57 -0.16
C ILE A 102 -14.93 -10.30 0.73
N LYS A 103 -15.29 -10.46 2.01
CA LYS A 103 -14.41 -11.10 2.98
C LYS A 103 -14.09 -12.54 2.58
N SER A 104 -12.81 -12.92 2.69
CA SER A 104 -12.34 -14.29 2.40
C SER A 104 -12.67 -14.79 0.99
N ALA A 105 -12.72 -13.90 0.01
CA ALA A 105 -13.04 -14.25 -1.38
C ALA A 105 -11.95 -15.08 -2.06
N VAL A 106 -10.71 -15.01 -1.58
CA VAL A 106 -9.54 -15.71 -2.14
C VAL A 106 -8.81 -16.46 -1.03
N ASN A 107 -8.49 -17.73 -1.29
CA ASN A 107 -7.60 -18.52 -0.46
C ASN A 107 -6.16 -18.38 -0.97
N VAL A 108 -5.25 -17.98 -0.13
CA VAL A 108 -3.84 -17.79 -0.46
C VAL A 108 -2.99 -18.74 0.39
N PHE A 109 -2.08 -19.45 -0.25
CA PHE A 109 -1.05 -20.20 0.47
C PHE A 109 0.00 -19.21 0.99
N THR A 110 0.16 -19.18 2.29
CA THR A 110 1.23 -18.41 2.93
C THR A 110 2.28 -19.38 3.47
N PRO A 111 3.57 -19.02 3.46
CA PRO A 111 4.56 -19.77 4.22
C PRO A 111 4.15 -19.80 5.70
N GLU A 112 4.47 -20.90 6.38
CA GLU A 112 4.27 -20.97 7.83
C GLU A 112 4.92 -19.76 8.51
N ASN A 113 4.27 -19.24 9.56
CA ASN A 113 4.73 -18.06 10.29
C ASN A 113 6.16 -18.31 10.81
N THR A 114 7.14 -17.91 10.04
CA THR A 114 8.53 -17.83 10.54
C THR A 114 8.58 -16.71 11.57
N THR A 115 9.18 -17.01 12.72
CA THR A 115 9.43 -15.97 13.73
C THR A 115 10.29 -14.88 13.11
N PHE A 116 10.20 -13.65 13.62
CA PHE A 116 11.04 -12.53 13.16
C PHE A 116 12.52 -12.91 13.08
N VAL A 117 13.00 -13.72 14.02
CA VAL A 117 14.39 -14.22 14.06
C VAL A 117 14.70 -15.12 12.86
N GLU A 118 13.79 -16.02 12.50
CA GLU A 118 13.98 -16.93 11.33
C GLU A 118 13.95 -16.15 10.01
N ASP A 119 13.09 -15.14 9.89
CA ASP A 119 13.06 -14.29 8.69
C ASP A 119 14.33 -13.45 8.54
N VAL A 120 14.85 -12.90 9.63
CA VAL A 120 16.14 -12.20 9.65
C VAL A 120 17.27 -13.15 9.30
N GLN A 121 17.30 -14.35 9.88
CA GLN A 121 18.34 -15.35 9.59
C GLN A 121 18.31 -15.80 8.14
N ARG A 122 17.12 -16.01 7.57
CA ARG A 122 16.96 -16.33 6.14
C ARG A 122 17.53 -15.24 5.26
N ARG A 123 17.19 -13.96 5.51
CA ARG A 123 17.70 -12.81 4.74
C ARG A 123 19.22 -12.65 4.85
N ILE A 124 19.77 -12.89 6.02
CA ILE A 124 21.22 -12.90 6.23
C ILE A 124 21.87 -14.00 5.38
N ASN A 125 21.32 -15.21 5.39
CA ASN A 125 21.85 -16.32 4.61
C ASN A 125 21.76 -16.07 3.10
N GLU A 126 20.67 -15.47 2.60
CA GLU A 126 20.51 -15.07 1.19
C GLU A 126 21.60 -14.05 0.78
N VAL A 127 21.90 -13.09 1.64
CA VAL A 127 22.95 -12.11 1.40
C VAL A 127 24.34 -12.78 1.39
N PHE A 128 24.62 -13.70 2.31
CA PHE A 128 25.89 -14.45 2.33
C PHE A 128 26.05 -15.31 1.08
N GLN A 129 25.01 -16.06 0.68
CA GLN A 129 25.06 -16.85 -0.56
C GLN A 129 25.30 -15.98 -1.79
N PHE A 130 24.65 -14.83 -1.89
CA PHE A 130 24.87 -13.88 -2.98
C PHE A 130 26.34 -13.44 -3.08
N PHE A 131 27.04 -13.27 -1.95
CA PHE A 131 28.47 -12.93 -1.93
C PHE A 131 29.35 -14.13 -2.24
N GLU A 132 29.02 -15.33 -1.74
CA GLU A 132 29.78 -16.54 -2.03
C GLU A 132 29.74 -16.89 -3.52
N ASP A 133 28.58 -16.79 -4.17
CA ASP A 133 28.41 -17.06 -5.59
C ASP A 133 29.16 -16.09 -6.51
N ARG A 134 29.52 -14.91 -6.01
CA ARG A 134 30.19 -13.86 -6.80
C ARG A 134 31.66 -13.64 -6.45
N MET A 135 32.15 -14.22 -5.38
CA MET A 135 33.58 -14.20 -5.03
C MET A 135 34.18 -15.58 -5.20
N PRO A 136 34.81 -15.89 -6.36
CA PRO A 136 35.51 -17.15 -6.51
C PRO A 136 36.69 -17.19 -5.52
N VAL A 137 36.58 -18.13 -4.56
CA VAL A 137 37.73 -18.42 -3.66
C VAL A 137 38.88 -18.91 -4.53
N ARG A 138 39.91 -18.08 -4.68
CA ARG A 138 41.20 -18.53 -5.22
C ARG A 138 41.86 -19.44 -4.18
N THR A 139 41.63 -20.73 -4.30
CA THR A 139 42.52 -21.72 -3.66
C THR A 139 43.87 -21.63 -4.36
N ARG A 140 44.93 -21.33 -3.60
CA ARG A 140 46.32 -21.51 -3.99
C ARG A 140 46.68 -22.96 -3.90
#